data_4e83835a933b041af9b77024e1deba5b
#
_entry.id   4e83835a933b041af9b77024e1deba5b
#
_cell.length_a   1.000
_cell.length_b   1.000
_cell.length_c   1.000
_cell.angle_alpha   90.00
_cell.angle_beta   90.00
_cell.angle_gamma   90.00
#
_symmetry.space_group_name_H-M   'P 1'
#
loop_
_entity.id
_entity.type
_entity.pdbx_description
1 polymer ?
#
loop_
_entity_poly.entity_id
_entity_poly.type
_entity_poly.pdbx_seq_one_letter_code
_entity_poly.pdbx_strand_id
1 'polypeptide(L)'
;MKMTLLFSASICVLAGCASTPSTNAPPVASASVSTARAATTNLAAASASLVSGKLALMPMGDGVHVQGTVGGLAANSTHAIHIHQRGDCSAADAASAGDHFNPTGSIHGKAGSGAHHAGDMDNIVANAEGVAMVNVHLRGVTLGGGAVNDVAGRAVIVHAMPDDYRSQPAGNAGARVACGVIAVTR
;
A
#
# COMPACT_ATOMS: atom_id res chain seq x y z
N MET A 1 19.56 -31.15 -92.18
CA MET A 1 19.76 -30.06 -91.23
C MET A 1 18.94 -30.38 -89.98
N LYS A 2 19.60 -30.82 -88.91
CA LYS A 2 18.96 -31.16 -87.62
C LYS A 2 19.31 -30.04 -86.62
N MET A 3 18.27 -29.36 -86.13
CA MET A 3 18.44 -28.26 -85.18
C MET A 3 18.13 -28.80 -83.79
N THR A 4 19.16 -28.80 -82.96
CA THR A 4 19.10 -29.28 -81.60
C THR A 4 18.76 -28.09 -80.66
N LEU A 5 17.58 -28.12 -80.01
CA LEU A 5 17.23 -27.15 -78.94
C LEU A 5 17.86 -27.58 -77.67
N LEU A 6 18.66 -26.73 -77.05
CA LEU A 6 19.15 -26.85 -75.70
C LEU A 6 18.11 -26.18 -74.73
N PHE A 7 17.51 -26.93 -73.81
CA PHE A 7 16.72 -26.41 -72.73
C PHE A 7 17.60 -26.14 -71.51
N SER A 8 17.67 -24.87 -71.14
CA SER A 8 18.36 -24.45 -69.92
C SER A 8 17.39 -24.46 -68.77
N ALA A 9 17.61 -25.30 -67.77
CA ALA A 9 16.80 -25.35 -66.57
C ALA A 9 17.37 -24.37 -65.52
N SER A 10 16.63 -23.30 -65.25
CA SER A 10 16.93 -22.39 -64.14
C SER A 10 16.40 -22.95 -62.80
N ILE A 11 17.31 -23.23 -61.89
CA ILE A 11 16.98 -23.65 -60.53
C ILE A 11 16.81 -22.37 -59.70
N CYS A 12 15.56 -22.05 -59.32
CA CYS A 12 15.28 -21.02 -58.31
C CYS A 12 15.54 -21.58 -56.90
N VAL A 13 16.57 -21.09 -56.24
CA VAL A 13 16.82 -21.35 -54.81
C VAL A 13 15.95 -20.39 -54.01
N LEU A 14 14.89 -20.91 -53.36
CA LEU A 14 14.08 -20.18 -52.40
C LEU A 14 14.83 -20.11 -51.07
N ALA A 15 15.42 -18.94 -50.77
CA ALA A 15 15.95 -18.65 -49.44
C ALA A 15 14.79 -18.41 -48.46
N GLY A 16 14.44 -19.42 -47.64
CA GLY A 16 13.49 -19.30 -46.56
C GLY A 16 14.06 -18.48 -45.41
N CYS A 17 13.54 -17.27 -45.18
CA CYS A 17 13.80 -16.53 -43.96
C CYS A 17 13.10 -17.24 -42.79
N ALA A 18 13.86 -17.96 -42.00
CA ALA A 18 13.37 -18.47 -40.69
C ALA A 18 13.28 -17.31 -39.69
N SER A 19 12.08 -16.80 -39.45
CA SER A 19 11.82 -15.85 -38.40
C SER A 19 11.85 -16.61 -37.05
N THR A 20 12.91 -16.41 -36.28
CA THR A 20 12.93 -16.88 -34.88
C THR A 20 11.93 -16.06 -34.08
N PRO A 21 10.99 -16.68 -33.34
CA PRO A 21 10.09 -15.95 -32.45
C PRO A 21 10.93 -15.32 -31.34
N SER A 22 10.92 -13.99 -31.27
CA SER A 22 11.52 -13.24 -30.17
C SER A 22 10.66 -13.49 -28.91
N THR A 23 11.14 -14.30 -27.98
CA THR A 23 10.52 -14.52 -26.67
C THR A 23 10.90 -13.40 -25.71
N ASN A 24 10.59 -12.15 -26.06
CA ASN A 24 10.57 -11.05 -25.11
C ASN A 24 9.21 -11.06 -24.39
N ALA A 25 8.96 -12.07 -23.57
CA ALA A 25 7.94 -11.96 -22.54
C ALA A 25 8.41 -10.86 -21.55
N PRO A 26 7.57 -9.86 -21.21
CA PRO A 26 7.94 -8.90 -20.17
C PRO A 26 8.29 -9.65 -18.89
N PRO A 27 9.28 -9.18 -18.11
CA PRO A 27 9.61 -9.83 -16.85
C PRO A 27 8.35 -9.91 -16.00
N VAL A 28 7.98 -11.13 -15.60
CA VAL A 28 6.89 -11.34 -14.65
C VAL A 28 7.31 -10.60 -13.40
N ALA A 29 6.60 -9.52 -13.05
CA ALA A 29 6.85 -8.82 -11.81
C ALA A 29 6.75 -9.85 -10.68
N SER A 30 7.88 -10.10 -10.01
CA SER A 30 7.90 -11.02 -8.87
C SER A 30 6.85 -10.54 -7.88
N ALA A 31 5.92 -11.40 -7.51
CA ALA A 31 4.92 -11.07 -6.51
C ALA A 31 5.64 -10.56 -5.26
N SER A 32 5.30 -9.34 -4.83
CA SER A 32 5.87 -8.76 -3.62
C SER A 32 5.46 -9.61 -2.42
N VAL A 33 6.44 -10.17 -1.71
CA VAL A 33 6.21 -11.05 -0.57
C VAL A 33 6.74 -10.37 0.68
N SER A 34 5.98 -10.45 1.78
CA SER A 34 6.44 -10.00 3.08
C SER A 34 7.65 -10.83 3.53
N THR A 35 8.71 -10.17 3.97
CA THR A 35 9.91 -10.82 4.52
C THR A 35 9.96 -10.75 6.04
N ALA A 36 9.30 -9.76 6.65
CA ALA A 36 9.12 -9.69 8.09
C ALA A 36 7.92 -10.54 8.52
N ARG A 37 8.00 -11.08 9.73
CA ARG A 37 6.92 -11.88 10.34
C ARG A 37 6.04 -11.07 11.28
N ALA A 38 6.55 -9.96 11.80
CA ALA A 38 5.84 -9.07 12.69
C ALA A 38 6.46 -7.67 12.68
N ALA A 39 5.62 -6.67 12.89
CA ALA A 39 6.02 -5.31 13.21
C ALA A 39 5.11 -4.74 14.29
N THR A 40 5.54 -3.66 14.91
CA THR A 40 4.73 -2.89 15.85
C THR A 40 4.81 -1.41 15.50
N THR A 41 3.78 -0.66 15.88
CA THR A 41 3.83 0.79 15.93
C THR A 41 3.32 1.28 17.29
N ASN A 42 4.06 2.17 17.92
CA ASN A 42 3.64 2.89 19.10
C ASN A 42 3.19 4.28 18.65
N LEU A 43 1.90 4.53 18.74
CA LEU A 43 1.30 5.82 18.41
C LEU A 43 1.56 6.80 19.55
N ALA A 44 2.23 7.88 19.25
CA ALA A 44 2.45 9.02 20.13
C ALA A 44 1.53 10.17 19.74
N ALA A 45 1.11 10.96 20.70
CA ALA A 45 0.25 12.12 20.50
C ALA A 45 0.89 13.15 19.56
N ALA A 46 0.08 13.72 18.68
CA ALA A 46 0.42 14.82 17.78
C ALA A 46 -0.61 15.94 17.92
N SER A 47 -0.32 17.14 17.40
CA SER A 47 -1.24 18.29 17.42
C SER A 47 -1.80 18.61 18.81
N ALA A 48 -0.97 18.48 19.85
CA ALA A 48 -1.33 18.70 21.25
C ALA A 48 -2.52 17.83 21.75
N SER A 49 -2.73 16.68 21.15
CA SER A 49 -3.75 15.71 21.58
C SER A 49 -3.28 14.86 22.76
N LEU A 50 -4.14 13.97 23.26
CA LEU A 50 -3.80 12.90 24.21
C LEU A 50 -3.89 11.51 23.58
N VAL A 51 -4.09 11.44 22.27
CA VAL A 51 -4.32 10.18 21.57
C VAL A 51 -3.02 9.39 21.50
N SER A 52 -3.07 8.14 21.94
CA SER A 52 -1.92 7.22 21.89
C SER A 52 -2.40 5.79 21.69
N GLY A 53 -1.50 4.88 21.33
CA GLY A 53 -1.88 3.50 21.11
C GLY A 53 -0.73 2.60 20.79
N LYS A 54 -1.01 1.31 20.66
CA LYS A 54 -0.07 0.31 20.20
C LYS A 54 -0.77 -0.63 19.25
N LEU A 55 -0.18 -0.80 18.06
CA LEU A 55 -0.67 -1.72 17.05
C LEU A 55 0.40 -2.75 16.72
N ALA A 56 -0.03 -3.98 16.48
CA ALA A 56 0.78 -5.04 15.91
C ALA A 56 0.39 -5.23 14.44
N LEU A 57 1.37 -5.51 13.60
CA LEU A 57 1.19 -5.78 12.19
C LEU A 57 1.80 -7.15 11.87
N MET A 58 1.06 -7.96 11.13
CA MET A 58 1.49 -9.30 10.73
C MET A 58 1.10 -9.58 9.28
N PRO A 59 1.97 -10.18 8.47
CA PRO A 59 1.58 -10.67 7.15
C PRO A 59 0.46 -11.70 7.29
N MET A 60 -0.57 -11.58 6.49
CA MET A 60 -1.68 -12.52 6.46
C MET A 60 -2.31 -12.56 5.06
N GLY A 61 -2.28 -13.75 4.43
CA GLY A 61 -2.88 -13.93 3.10
C GLY A 61 -2.31 -12.98 2.04
N ASP A 62 -3.15 -12.14 1.48
CA ASP A 62 -2.86 -11.19 0.41
C ASP A 62 -2.45 -9.78 0.90
N GLY A 63 -2.06 -9.68 2.18
CA GLY A 63 -1.73 -8.37 2.75
C GLY A 63 -1.15 -8.40 4.15
N VAL A 64 -1.48 -7.39 4.92
CA VAL A 64 -1.01 -7.20 6.30
C VAL A 64 -2.21 -6.96 7.22
N HIS A 65 -2.28 -7.75 8.28
CA HIS A 65 -3.27 -7.56 9.34
C HIS A 65 -2.74 -6.60 10.40
N VAL A 66 -3.54 -5.61 10.76
CA VAL A 66 -3.24 -4.58 11.76
C VAL A 66 -4.23 -4.72 12.91
N GLN A 67 -3.73 -4.91 14.12
CA GLN A 67 -4.56 -5.06 15.31
C GLN A 67 -3.98 -4.35 16.53
N GLY A 68 -4.85 -3.89 17.41
CA GLY A 68 -4.45 -3.26 18.66
C GLY A 68 -5.45 -2.26 19.18
N THR A 69 -5.00 -1.26 19.93
CA THR A 69 -5.88 -0.27 20.57
C THR A 69 -5.33 1.14 20.40
N VAL A 70 -6.27 2.09 20.30
CA VAL A 70 -6.02 3.53 20.31
C VAL A 70 -6.87 4.14 21.41
N GLY A 71 -6.26 4.85 22.35
CA GLY A 71 -6.92 5.51 23.46
C GLY A 71 -6.72 7.03 23.44
N GLY A 72 -7.39 7.74 24.35
CA GLY A 72 -7.38 9.20 24.44
C GLY A 72 -8.28 9.89 23.42
N LEU A 73 -9.18 9.13 22.78
CA LEU A 73 -10.20 9.63 21.88
C LEU A 73 -11.41 10.18 22.65
N ALA A 74 -12.24 10.98 22.00
CA ALA A 74 -13.53 11.34 22.60
C ALA A 74 -14.46 10.12 22.70
N ALA A 75 -15.23 10.03 23.76
CA ALA A 75 -16.16 8.92 23.97
C ALA A 75 -17.15 8.80 22.81
N ASN A 76 -17.34 7.58 22.30
CA ASN A 76 -18.27 7.25 21.20
C ASN A 76 -18.01 7.99 19.89
N SER A 77 -16.79 8.50 19.68
CA SER A 77 -16.40 9.21 18.45
C SER A 77 -15.87 8.25 17.39
N THR A 78 -15.89 8.73 16.15
CA THR A 78 -15.35 8.03 14.99
C THR A 78 -14.14 8.79 14.45
N HIS A 79 -13.08 8.06 14.10
CA HIS A 79 -11.83 8.64 13.65
C HIS A 79 -11.27 7.89 12.43
N ALA A 80 -10.68 8.63 11.52
CA ALA A 80 -9.89 8.04 10.45
C ALA A 80 -8.55 7.53 10.98
N ILE A 81 -8.07 6.45 10.38
CA ILE A 81 -6.74 5.91 10.58
C ILE A 81 -6.16 5.50 9.23
N HIS A 82 -4.91 5.90 8.93
CA HIS A 82 -4.29 5.61 7.64
C HIS A 82 -2.80 5.30 7.79
N ILE A 83 -2.23 4.58 6.81
CA ILE A 83 -0.77 4.52 6.65
C ILE A 83 -0.34 5.66 5.73
N HIS A 84 0.63 6.44 6.19
CA HIS A 84 1.25 7.54 5.47
C HIS A 84 2.58 7.15 4.84
N GLN A 85 3.01 7.87 3.81
CA GLN A 85 4.12 7.49 2.93
C GLN A 85 5.51 7.54 3.58
N ARG A 86 5.70 8.35 4.63
CA ARG A 86 6.99 8.49 5.33
C ARG A 86 6.87 8.04 6.79
N GLY A 87 7.85 7.28 7.26
CA GLY A 87 7.98 6.92 8.67
C GLY A 87 8.64 8.02 9.48
N ASP A 88 8.06 9.20 9.43
CA ASP A 88 8.58 10.38 10.11
C ASP A 88 7.46 11.05 10.91
N CYS A 89 7.59 11.00 12.24
CA CYS A 89 6.68 11.61 13.20
C CYS A 89 7.34 12.79 13.94
N SER A 90 8.37 13.43 13.36
CA SER A 90 9.14 14.47 14.04
C SER A 90 8.43 15.82 14.12
N ALA A 91 7.53 16.12 13.15
CA ALA A 91 6.73 17.33 13.20
C ALA A 91 5.65 17.23 14.29
N ALA A 92 5.44 18.30 15.06
CA ALA A 92 4.47 18.34 16.15
C ALA A 92 3.02 18.06 15.70
N ASP A 93 2.70 18.35 14.44
CA ASP A 93 1.42 18.07 13.79
C ASP A 93 1.44 16.81 12.91
N ALA A 94 2.52 16.03 13.00
CA ALA A 94 2.78 14.86 12.17
C ALA A 94 2.79 15.12 10.65
N ALA A 95 2.96 16.37 10.18
CA ALA A 95 3.03 16.69 8.75
C ALA A 95 4.25 16.03 8.08
N SER A 96 5.32 15.73 8.82
CA SER A 96 6.51 15.03 8.32
C SER A 96 6.21 13.64 7.75
N ALA A 97 5.13 12.98 8.19
CA ALA A 97 4.69 11.69 7.64
C ALA A 97 4.22 11.76 6.17
N GLY A 98 3.98 12.96 5.64
CA GLY A 98 3.55 13.16 4.25
C GLY A 98 2.10 12.76 4.01
N ASP A 99 1.77 12.41 2.76
CA ASP A 99 0.43 12.02 2.33
C ASP A 99 0.16 10.53 2.62
N HIS A 100 -1.04 10.05 2.30
CA HIS A 100 -1.38 8.63 2.39
C HIS A 100 -0.41 7.79 1.56
N PHE A 101 -0.11 6.59 2.03
CA PHE A 101 0.71 5.64 1.29
C PHE A 101 -0.01 5.18 0.02
N ASN A 102 0.50 5.63 -1.13
CA ASN A 102 -0.15 5.44 -2.43
C ASN A 102 0.87 5.06 -3.52
N PRO A 103 1.40 3.83 -3.51
CA PRO A 103 2.42 3.41 -4.48
C PRO A 103 1.87 3.27 -5.90
N THR A 104 0.56 3.18 -6.08
CA THR A 104 -0.09 2.96 -7.39
C THR A 104 -0.65 4.23 -8.01
N GLY A 105 -0.61 5.37 -7.31
CA GLY A 105 -1.20 6.63 -7.78
C GLY A 105 -2.74 6.59 -7.90
N SER A 106 -3.39 5.77 -7.07
CA SER A 106 -4.86 5.69 -7.01
C SER A 106 -5.46 6.97 -6.40
N ILE A 107 -6.76 7.15 -6.55
CA ILE A 107 -7.53 8.16 -5.79
C ILE A 107 -7.80 7.65 -4.37
N HIS A 108 -8.05 8.57 -3.42
CA HIS A 108 -8.51 8.21 -2.08
C HIS A 108 -9.91 7.58 -2.13
N GLY A 109 -10.16 6.63 -1.23
CA GLY A 109 -11.45 5.95 -1.16
C GLY A 109 -11.57 4.96 -0.01
N LYS A 110 -12.71 4.29 0.05
CA LYS A 110 -12.95 3.28 1.08
C LYS A 110 -12.15 2.01 0.81
N ALA A 111 -11.37 1.57 1.78
CA ALA A 111 -10.61 0.32 1.69
C ALA A 111 -11.52 -0.88 1.34
N GLY A 112 -11.04 -1.71 0.41
CA GLY A 112 -11.78 -2.89 -0.04
C GLY A 112 -13.00 -2.62 -0.93
N SER A 113 -13.25 -1.36 -1.32
CA SER A 113 -14.40 -0.97 -2.14
C SER A 113 -13.97 0.00 -3.25
N GLY A 114 -13.61 -0.52 -4.42
CA GLY A 114 -13.19 0.31 -5.55
C GLY A 114 -11.77 0.84 -5.44
N ALA A 115 -11.50 1.98 -6.11
CA ALA A 115 -10.20 2.63 -6.09
C ALA A 115 -9.96 3.29 -4.73
N HIS A 116 -8.77 3.06 -4.16
CA HIS A 116 -8.33 3.65 -2.90
C HIS A 116 -6.80 3.63 -2.82
N HIS A 117 -6.21 4.38 -1.88
CA HIS A 117 -4.78 4.29 -1.59
C HIS A 117 -4.46 2.98 -0.87
N ALA A 118 -3.27 2.47 -1.04
CA ALA A 118 -2.82 1.27 -0.31
C ALA A 118 -2.76 1.48 1.21
N GLY A 119 -2.66 2.72 1.67
CA GLY A 119 -2.68 3.10 3.08
C GLY A 119 -4.05 3.44 3.64
N ASP A 120 -5.11 3.46 2.83
CA ASP A 120 -6.47 3.75 3.33
C ASP A 120 -6.99 2.58 4.18
N MET A 121 -7.64 2.91 5.29
CA MET A 121 -8.25 1.95 6.22
C MET A 121 -9.67 2.40 6.58
N ASP A 122 -10.48 1.47 7.09
CA ASP A 122 -11.78 1.82 7.64
C ASP A 122 -11.64 2.65 8.93
N ASN A 123 -12.61 3.53 9.17
CA ASN A 123 -12.69 4.31 10.40
C ASN A 123 -12.69 3.40 11.64
N ILE A 124 -12.09 3.91 12.71
CA ILE A 124 -12.16 3.31 14.05
C ILE A 124 -13.20 4.04 14.89
N VAL A 125 -13.88 3.31 15.76
CA VAL A 125 -14.92 3.85 16.65
C VAL A 125 -14.50 3.66 18.10
N ALA A 126 -14.44 4.76 18.84
CA ALA A 126 -14.14 4.74 20.25
C ALA A 126 -15.38 4.29 21.06
N ASN A 127 -15.15 3.53 22.10
CA ASN A 127 -16.16 3.19 23.10
C ASN A 127 -16.41 4.36 24.09
N ALA A 128 -17.22 4.12 25.12
CA ALA A 128 -17.56 5.13 26.13
C ALA A 128 -16.32 5.62 26.94
N GLU A 129 -15.26 4.82 26.99
CA GLU A 129 -14.00 5.13 27.67
C GLU A 129 -13.00 5.85 26.75
N GLY A 130 -13.36 6.16 25.50
CA GLY A 130 -12.48 6.80 24.51
C GLY A 130 -11.40 5.86 23.96
N VAL A 131 -11.67 4.55 23.94
CA VAL A 131 -10.75 3.54 23.40
C VAL A 131 -11.37 2.90 22.17
N ALA A 132 -10.64 2.91 21.07
CA ALA A 132 -10.99 2.20 19.83
C ALA A 132 -10.16 0.93 19.67
N MET A 133 -10.81 -0.16 19.26
CA MET A 133 -10.15 -1.38 18.79
C MET A 133 -9.84 -1.24 17.30
N VAL A 134 -8.61 -1.50 16.93
CA VAL A 134 -8.17 -1.62 15.54
C VAL A 134 -8.10 -3.09 15.18
N ASN A 135 -8.75 -3.48 14.10
CA ASN A 135 -8.75 -4.84 13.57
C ASN A 135 -9.01 -4.76 12.06
N VAL A 136 -7.97 -4.51 11.28
CA VAL A 136 -8.05 -4.18 9.85
C VAL A 136 -7.13 -5.10 9.05
N HIS A 137 -7.58 -5.53 7.87
CA HIS A 137 -6.77 -6.22 6.90
C HIS A 137 -6.50 -5.33 5.69
N LEU A 138 -5.24 -4.91 5.55
CA LEU A 138 -4.75 -4.14 4.40
C LEU A 138 -4.36 -5.10 3.29
N ARG A 139 -5.09 -5.08 2.18
CA ARG A 139 -4.81 -5.93 1.01
C ARG A 139 -3.76 -5.30 0.10
N GLY A 140 -3.03 -6.16 -0.61
CA GLY A 140 -2.09 -5.70 -1.63
C GLY A 140 -0.83 -5.01 -1.11
N VAL A 141 -0.60 -5.01 0.20
CA VAL A 141 0.62 -4.49 0.83
C VAL A 141 1.48 -5.61 1.39
N THR A 142 2.77 -5.36 1.59
CA THR A 142 3.73 -6.28 2.19
C THR A 142 4.30 -5.71 3.48
N LEU A 143 4.94 -6.54 4.28
CA LEU A 143 5.65 -6.16 5.50
C LEU A 143 7.10 -6.61 5.40
N GLY A 144 8.03 -5.63 5.26
CA GLY A 144 9.45 -5.87 5.05
C GLY A 144 9.81 -6.27 3.62
N GLY A 145 11.11 -6.23 3.31
CA GLY A 145 11.66 -6.57 2.00
C GLY A 145 11.82 -5.41 1.03
N GLY A 146 11.28 -4.22 1.35
CA GLY A 146 11.50 -3.00 0.57
C GLY A 146 10.78 -2.98 -0.78
N ALA A 147 9.73 -3.78 -0.97
CA ALA A 147 8.89 -3.72 -2.15
C ALA A 147 8.17 -2.36 -2.25
N VAL A 148 7.74 -1.96 -3.44
CA VAL A 148 7.05 -0.67 -3.67
C VAL A 148 5.80 -0.52 -2.80
N ASN A 149 5.15 -1.63 -2.46
CA ASN A 149 3.96 -1.73 -1.62
C ASN A 149 4.27 -2.11 -0.16
N ASP A 150 5.54 -1.99 0.28
CA ASP A 150 5.96 -2.32 1.65
C ASP A 150 5.55 -1.23 2.64
N VAL A 151 4.86 -1.63 3.72
CA VAL A 151 4.43 -0.73 4.79
C VAL A 151 5.44 -0.63 5.95
N ALA A 152 6.48 -1.47 5.99
CA ALA A 152 7.53 -1.36 6.99
C ALA A 152 8.27 -0.01 6.87
N GLY A 153 8.57 0.62 8.00
CA GLY A 153 9.21 1.93 8.03
C GLY A 153 8.33 3.10 7.62
N ARG A 154 7.02 2.91 7.40
CA ARG A 154 6.04 3.99 7.16
C ARG A 154 5.37 4.40 8.46
N ALA A 155 4.53 5.43 8.45
CA ALA A 155 3.82 5.90 9.64
C ALA A 155 2.34 5.50 9.60
N VAL A 156 1.81 5.10 10.76
CA VAL A 156 0.36 5.06 11.01
C VAL A 156 -0.04 6.39 11.62
N ILE A 157 -1.07 7.02 11.07
CA ILE A 157 -1.66 8.27 11.54
C ILE A 157 -3.10 8.02 11.97
N VAL A 158 -3.48 8.56 13.15
CA VAL A 158 -4.87 8.70 13.58
C VAL A 158 -5.29 10.15 13.39
N HIS A 159 -6.48 10.39 12.90
CA HIS A 159 -7.00 11.71 12.59
C HIS A 159 -8.10 12.15 13.56
N ALA A 160 -8.35 13.45 13.62
CA ALA A 160 -9.33 14.06 14.52
C ALA A 160 -10.79 13.78 14.13
N MET A 161 -11.04 13.57 12.83
CA MET A 161 -12.37 13.40 12.26
C MET A 161 -12.48 12.04 11.55
N PRO A 162 -13.69 11.56 11.28
CA PRO A 162 -13.87 10.39 10.42
C PRO A 162 -13.46 10.67 8.98
N ASP A 163 -12.99 9.65 8.30
CA ASP A 163 -12.86 9.62 6.86
C ASP A 163 -14.25 9.55 6.22
N ASP A 164 -14.54 10.46 5.27
CA ASP A 164 -15.77 10.45 4.48
C ASP A 164 -15.71 9.51 3.26
N TYR A 165 -14.54 8.88 3.01
CA TYR A 165 -14.23 7.95 1.94
C TYR A 165 -14.37 8.49 0.51
N ARG A 166 -14.45 9.81 0.33
CA ARG A 166 -14.76 10.45 -0.95
C ARG A 166 -13.91 11.68 -1.25
N SER A 167 -13.73 12.56 -0.25
CA SER A 167 -13.01 13.82 -0.43
C SER A 167 -11.54 13.58 -0.71
N GLN A 168 -11.05 14.20 -1.79
CA GLN A 168 -9.64 14.08 -2.15
C GLN A 168 -8.81 15.17 -1.43
N PRO A 169 -7.58 14.87 -1.08
CA PRO A 169 -6.86 13.60 -1.21
C PRO A 169 -6.98 12.66 0.00
N ALA A 170 -7.71 13.02 1.07
CA ALA A 170 -7.59 12.36 2.38
C ALA A 170 -8.88 12.28 3.19
N GLY A 171 -10.08 12.28 2.53
CA GLY A 171 -11.36 12.01 3.17
C GLY A 171 -11.84 13.04 4.20
N ASN A 172 -11.37 14.30 4.15
CA ASN A 172 -11.70 15.34 5.14
C ASN A 172 -11.42 14.93 6.60
N ALA A 173 -10.47 14.04 6.83
CA ALA A 173 -10.20 13.43 8.13
C ALA A 173 -9.68 14.41 9.21
N GLY A 174 -9.40 15.65 8.86
CA GLY A 174 -8.99 16.69 9.80
C GLY A 174 -7.53 16.56 10.27
N ALA A 175 -7.24 17.14 11.43
CA ALA A 175 -5.90 17.15 12.00
C ALA A 175 -5.39 15.74 12.31
N ARG A 176 -4.05 15.56 12.27
CA ARG A 176 -3.38 14.31 12.68
C ARG A 176 -3.17 14.35 14.18
N VAL A 177 -3.83 13.47 14.92
CA VAL A 177 -3.83 13.48 16.39
C VAL A 177 -2.90 12.45 17.02
N ALA A 178 -2.46 11.45 16.26
CA ALA A 178 -1.40 10.55 16.68
C ALA A 178 -0.58 10.05 15.48
N CYS A 179 0.69 9.77 15.72
CA CYS A 179 1.64 9.27 14.74
C CYS A 179 2.52 8.17 15.35
N GLY A 180 2.80 7.13 14.58
CA GLY A 180 3.73 6.08 14.98
C GLY A 180 4.36 5.38 13.78
N VAL A 181 5.67 5.14 13.85
CA VAL A 181 6.41 4.46 12.79
C VAL A 181 6.25 2.94 12.92
N ILE A 182 6.02 2.26 11.80
CA ILE A 182 5.93 0.80 11.71
C ILE A 182 7.34 0.22 11.78
N ALA A 183 7.71 -0.35 12.92
CA ALA A 183 9.01 -0.95 13.17
C ALA A 183 8.92 -2.48 13.10
N VAL A 184 9.71 -3.11 12.22
CA VAL A 184 9.82 -4.56 12.13
C VAL A 184 10.42 -5.11 13.43
N THR A 185 9.83 -6.20 13.95
CA THR A 185 10.25 -6.84 15.21
C THR A 185 10.75 -8.27 15.01
N ARG A 186 10.38 -8.94 13.93
CA ARG A 186 10.82 -10.29 13.53
C ARG A 186 10.71 -10.50 12.03
#